data_2d72c38b8373d0153fbbb1d1dab8a0c8
#
_entry.id   2d72c38b8373d0153fbbb1d1dab8a0c8
#
_cell.length_a   1.000
_cell.length_b   1.000
_cell.length_c   1.000
_cell.angle_alpha   90.00
_cell.angle_beta   90.00
_cell.angle_gamma   90.00
#
_symmetry.space_group_name_H-M   'P 1'
#
loop_
_entity.id
_entity.type
_entity.pdbx_description
1 polymer ?
#
loop_
_entity_poly.entity_id
_entity_poly.type
_entity_poly.pdbx_seq_one_letter_code
_entity_poly.pdbx_strand_id
1 'polypeptide(L)'
;MTTAYLDTNVAVWLAQGDLTRLTPTALDSIRKSNLLVSPMVALELTYLHEINRITLTSQDVLLKLRAELGVEVCDSAFAPIIAIAVNEKWTRDPFDRVIVSHAKANGLSPLISSDEAIRKNYVKTVW
;
A
#
# COMPACT_ATOMS: atom_id res chain seq x y z
N MET A 1 -6.70 15.42 -8.77
CA MET A 1 -5.45 14.75 -8.35
C MET A 1 -5.50 13.29 -8.76
N THR A 2 -4.36 12.75 -9.13
CA THR A 2 -4.24 11.31 -9.40
C THR A 2 -4.36 10.49 -8.12
N THR A 3 -4.79 9.25 -8.28
CA THR A 3 -4.81 8.29 -7.19
C THR A 3 -3.46 7.57 -7.08
N ALA A 4 -3.00 7.33 -5.87
CA ALA A 4 -1.84 6.47 -5.61
C ALA A 4 -2.16 5.53 -4.45
N TYR A 5 -1.63 4.33 -4.52
CA TYR A 5 -1.77 3.32 -3.48
C TYR A 5 -0.53 3.33 -2.58
N LEU A 6 -0.72 3.03 -1.31
CA LEU A 6 0.37 2.86 -0.35
C LEU A 6 0.61 1.38 -0.09
N ASP A 7 1.88 0.97 -0.16
CA ASP A 7 2.29 -0.33 0.35
C ASP A 7 2.26 -0.33 1.89
N THR A 8 2.17 -1.50 2.49
CA THR A 8 2.01 -1.65 3.93
C THR A 8 3.11 -0.95 4.74
N ASN A 9 4.38 -1.14 4.38
CA ASN A 9 5.48 -0.50 5.10
C ASN A 9 5.42 1.02 5.03
N VAL A 10 5.03 1.57 3.90
CA VAL A 10 4.86 3.02 3.74
C VAL A 10 3.75 3.52 4.66
N ALA A 11 2.63 2.80 4.73
CA ALA A 11 1.54 3.13 5.65
C ALA A 11 2.01 3.13 7.12
N VAL A 12 2.81 2.13 7.51
CA VAL A 12 3.38 2.05 8.87
C VAL A 12 4.26 3.26 9.17
N TRP A 13 5.20 3.58 8.28
CA TRP A 13 6.13 4.70 8.50
C TRP A 13 5.41 6.04 8.60
N LEU A 14 4.42 6.26 7.74
CA LEU A 14 3.60 7.48 7.79
C LEU A 14 2.84 7.58 9.12
N ALA A 15 2.24 6.47 9.57
CA ALA A 15 1.51 6.44 10.84
C ALA A 15 2.42 6.67 12.04
N GLN A 16 3.67 6.19 11.98
CA GLN A 16 4.68 6.42 13.01
C GLN A 16 5.29 7.81 12.97
N GLY A 17 5.03 8.59 11.90
CA GLY A 17 5.66 9.88 11.69
C GLY A 17 7.13 9.78 11.31
N ASP A 18 7.61 8.62 10.88
CA ASP A 18 9.00 8.40 10.50
C ASP A 18 9.20 8.68 9.01
N LEU A 19 9.25 9.96 8.66
CA LEU A 19 9.41 10.41 7.28
C LEU A 19 10.83 10.22 6.75
N THR A 20 11.79 9.91 7.61
CA THR A 20 13.18 9.70 7.20
C THR A 20 13.36 8.44 6.36
N ARG A 21 12.41 7.52 6.44
CA ARG A 21 12.41 6.29 5.64
C ARG A 21 11.88 6.48 4.22
N LEU A 22 11.31 7.64 3.94
CA LEU A 22 10.68 7.94 2.65
C LEU A 22 11.62 8.79 1.81
N THR A 23 11.71 8.49 0.52
CA THR A 23 12.48 9.31 -0.41
C THR A 23 11.73 10.62 -0.70
N PRO A 24 12.43 11.67 -1.16
CA PRO A 24 11.75 12.89 -1.62
C PRO A 24 10.73 12.64 -2.71
N THR A 25 10.99 11.68 -3.61
CA THR A 25 10.06 11.29 -4.67
C THR A 25 8.77 10.69 -4.09
N ALA A 26 8.90 9.77 -3.13
CA ALA A 26 7.75 9.17 -2.46
C ALA A 26 6.94 10.22 -1.71
N LEU A 27 7.59 11.11 -0.95
CA LEU A 27 6.92 12.20 -0.23
C LEU A 27 6.17 13.14 -1.16
N ASP A 28 6.76 13.48 -2.29
CA ASP A 28 6.12 14.34 -3.29
C ASP A 28 4.85 13.68 -3.84
N SER A 29 4.93 12.40 -4.18
CA SER A 29 3.77 11.64 -4.66
C SER A 29 2.66 11.56 -3.62
N ILE A 30 3.01 11.35 -2.34
CA ILE A 30 2.05 11.32 -1.24
C ILE A 30 1.32 12.67 -1.13
N ARG A 31 2.03 13.78 -1.22
CA ARG A 31 1.44 15.12 -1.12
C ARG A 31 0.51 15.46 -2.27
N LYS A 32 0.78 14.92 -3.46
CA LYS A 32 0.06 15.28 -4.69
C LYS A 32 -1.07 14.34 -5.05
N SER A 33 -1.25 13.23 -4.33
CA SER A 33 -2.16 12.17 -4.73
C SER A 33 -3.34 12.03 -3.78
N ASN A 34 -4.45 11.55 -4.32
CA ASN A 34 -5.50 10.94 -3.51
C ASN A 34 -5.02 9.54 -3.12
N LEU A 35 -4.93 9.27 -1.83
CA LEU A 35 -4.27 8.07 -1.33
C LEU A 35 -5.28 6.98 -0.98
N LEU A 36 -5.01 5.80 -1.50
CA LEU A 36 -5.76 4.59 -1.20
C LEU A 36 -4.82 3.51 -0.66
N VAL A 37 -5.38 2.61 0.12
CA VAL A 37 -4.75 1.33 0.46
C VAL A 37 -5.65 0.18 0.04
N SER A 38 -5.05 -0.91 -0.40
CA SER A 38 -5.77 -2.16 -0.58
C SER A 38 -6.32 -2.64 0.77
N PRO A 39 -7.51 -3.26 0.84
CA PRO A 39 -7.95 -3.94 2.06
C PRO A 39 -6.93 -4.97 2.56
N MET A 40 -6.09 -5.49 1.69
CA MET A 40 -5.02 -6.41 2.07
C MET A 40 -3.99 -5.76 2.99
N VAL A 41 -3.80 -4.43 2.89
CA VAL A 41 -2.94 -3.69 3.82
C VAL A 41 -3.51 -3.80 5.24
N ALA A 42 -4.83 -3.70 5.41
CA ALA A 42 -5.44 -3.86 6.73
C ALA A 42 -5.16 -5.24 7.31
N LEU A 43 -5.24 -6.28 6.48
CA LEU A 43 -4.95 -7.65 6.93
C LEU A 43 -3.47 -7.83 7.25
N GLU A 44 -2.58 -7.32 6.43
CA GLU A 44 -1.14 -7.41 6.67
C GLU A 44 -0.73 -6.64 7.93
N LEU A 45 -1.29 -5.45 8.16
CA LEU A 45 -1.06 -4.70 9.40
C LEU A 45 -1.48 -5.52 10.63
N THR A 46 -2.62 -6.20 10.56
CA THR A 46 -3.09 -7.08 11.63
C THR A 46 -2.11 -8.23 11.86
N TYR A 47 -1.67 -8.86 10.78
CA TYR A 47 -0.66 -9.92 10.86
C TYR A 47 0.64 -9.43 11.50
N LEU A 48 1.16 -8.27 11.05
CA LEU A 48 2.39 -7.70 11.59
C LEU A 48 2.27 -7.36 13.08
N HIS A 49 1.10 -6.88 13.51
CA HIS A 49 0.83 -6.61 14.91
C HIS A 49 0.81 -7.91 15.73
N GLU A 50 0.17 -8.95 15.21
CA GLU A 50 0.06 -10.24 15.89
C GLU A 50 1.41 -10.92 16.09
N ILE A 51 2.34 -10.73 15.16
CA ILE A 51 3.71 -11.27 15.27
C ILE A 51 4.69 -10.28 15.92
N ASN A 52 4.19 -9.22 16.53
CA ASN A 52 4.96 -8.19 17.26
C ASN A 52 6.00 -7.43 16.41
N ARG A 53 5.75 -7.30 15.10
CA ARG A 53 6.58 -6.50 14.19
C ARG A 53 6.24 -5.03 14.25
N ILE A 54 4.99 -4.68 14.59
CA ILE A 54 4.54 -3.30 14.82
C ILE A 54 3.73 -3.26 16.11
N THR A 55 3.74 -2.10 16.77
CA THR A 55 3.00 -1.89 18.03
C THR A 55 1.59 -1.36 17.80
N LEU A 56 1.39 -0.58 16.72
CA LEU A 56 0.08 -0.04 16.38
C LEU A 56 -0.81 -1.14 15.80
N THR A 57 -2.11 -1.08 16.12
CA THR A 57 -3.09 -1.96 15.49
C THR A 57 -3.40 -1.48 14.08
N SER A 58 -3.94 -2.35 13.25
CA SER A 58 -4.43 -2.00 11.92
C SER A 58 -5.41 -0.83 11.98
N GLN A 59 -6.36 -0.89 12.91
CA GLN A 59 -7.35 0.15 13.10
C GLN A 59 -6.71 1.51 13.42
N ASP A 60 -5.75 1.53 14.34
CA ASP A 60 -5.07 2.77 14.72
C ASP A 60 -4.29 3.37 13.56
N VAL A 61 -3.57 2.54 12.80
CA VAL A 61 -2.84 3.01 11.62
C VAL A 61 -3.79 3.65 10.61
N LEU A 62 -4.86 2.95 10.27
CA LEU A 62 -5.79 3.40 9.23
C LEU A 62 -6.58 4.64 9.66
N LEU A 63 -7.01 4.72 10.92
CA LEU A 63 -7.69 5.91 11.44
C LEU A 63 -6.78 7.13 11.41
N LYS A 64 -5.52 6.96 11.81
CA LYS A 64 -4.55 8.05 11.81
C LYS A 64 -4.26 8.56 10.40
N LEU A 65 -4.03 7.64 9.46
CA LEU A 65 -3.76 8.00 8.07
C LEU A 65 -4.96 8.68 7.41
N ARG A 66 -6.17 8.24 7.73
CA ARG A 66 -7.39 8.89 7.25
C ARG A 66 -7.51 10.30 7.79
N ALA A 67 -7.28 10.49 9.10
CA ALA A 67 -7.40 11.80 9.73
C ALA A 67 -6.33 12.78 9.22
N GLU A 68 -5.10 12.33 9.04
CA GLU A 68 -3.96 13.20 8.71
C GLU A 68 -3.75 13.40 7.22
N LEU A 69 -4.02 12.37 6.41
CA LEU A 69 -3.67 12.35 4.98
C LEU A 69 -4.85 12.02 4.07
N GLY A 70 -6.04 11.79 4.62
CA GLY A 70 -7.21 11.44 3.82
C GLY A 70 -7.13 10.06 3.16
N VAL A 71 -6.29 9.16 3.67
CA VAL A 71 -6.16 7.80 3.11
C VAL A 71 -7.46 7.04 3.31
N GLU A 72 -7.96 6.44 2.24
CA GLU A 72 -9.15 5.60 2.26
C GLU A 72 -8.80 4.17 1.88
N VAL A 73 -9.60 3.21 2.37
CA VAL A 73 -9.48 1.81 1.96
C VAL A 73 -10.23 1.64 0.63
N CYS A 74 -9.56 1.03 -0.34
CA CYS A 74 -10.14 0.77 -1.65
C CYS A 74 -11.33 -0.20 -1.51
N ASP A 75 -12.44 0.11 -2.18
CA ASP A 75 -13.67 -0.69 -2.13
C ASP A 75 -13.95 -1.46 -3.43
N SER A 76 -12.95 -1.62 -4.27
CA SER A 76 -13.07 -2.39 -5.51
C SER A 76 -13.52 -3.83 -5.25
N ALA A 77 -14.31 -4.39 -6.16
CA ALA A 77 -14.75 -5.77 -6.07
C ALA A 77 -13.56 -6.72 -5.99
N PHE A 78 -13.61 -7.71 -5.11
CA PHE A 78 -12.47 -8.56 -4.81
C PHE A 78 -12.16 -9.56 -5.92
N ALA A 79 -13.18 -10.18 -6.52
CA ALA A 79 -12.98 -11.22 -7.52
C ALA A 79 -12.13 -10.76 -8.73
N PRO A 80 -12.37 -9.59 -9.34
CA PRO A 80 -11.50 -9.09 -10.41
C PRO A 80 -10.05 -8.87 -9.96
N ILE A 81 -9.84 -8.45 -8.71
CA ILE A 81 -8.50 -8.25 -8.17
C ILE A 81 -7.76 -9.58 -8.06
N ILE A 82 -8.43 -10.61 -7.55
CA ILE A 82 -7.85 -11.95 -7.45
C ILE A 82 -7.53 -12.51 -8.83
N ALA A 83 -8.37 -12.25 -9.84
CA ALA A 83 -8.10 -12.68 -11.21
C ALA A 83 -6.77 -12.12 -11.75
N ILE A 84 -6.40 -10.90 -11.34
CA ILE A 84 -5.08 -10.31 -11.65
C ILE A 84 -4.00 -10.97 -10.80
N ALA A 85 -4.25 -11.10 -9.49
CA ALA A 85 -3.26 -11.57 -8.52
C ALA A 85 -2.77 -13.01 -8.81
N VAL A 86 -3.62 -13.88 -9.35
CA VAL A 86 -3.20 -15.25 -9.70
C VAL A 86 -2.12 -15.27 -10.77
N ASN A 87 -1.98 -14.20 -11.54
CA ASN A 87 -0.97 -14.06 -12.59
C ASN A 87 0.26 -13.26 -12.14
N GLU A 88 0.28 -12.75 -10.90
CA GLU A 88 1.44 -12.04 -10.34
C GLU A 88 2.43 -13.05 -9.76
N LYS A 89 3.18 -13.72 -10.65
CA LYS A 89 3.98 -14.91 -10.30
C LYS A 89 5.40 -14.59 -9.86
N TRP A 90 5.77 -13.32 -9.81
CA TRP A 90 7.11 -12.86 -9.41
C TRP A 90 7.36 -12.96 -7.89
N THR A 91 6.32 -13.21 -7.10
CA THR A 91 6.41 -13.41 -5.66
C THR A 91 5.45 -14.51 -5.21
N ARG A 92 5.70 -15.09 -4.04
CA ARG A 92 4.77 -16.01 -3.35
C ARG A 92 4.02 -15.31 -2.24
N ASP A 93 4.37 -14.08 -1.91
CA ASP A 93 3.71 -13.31 -0.86
C ASP A 93 2.31 -12.90 -1.31
N PRO A 94 1.24 -13.43 -0.69
CA PRO A 94 -0.12 -13.11 -1.11
C PRO A 94 -0.48 -11.65 -0.86
N PHE A 95 0.10 -11.01 0.16
CA PHE A 95 -0.14 -9.59 0.42
C PHE A 95 0.34 -8.75 -0.77
N ASP A 96 1.59 -8.94 -1.19
CA ASP A 96 2.17 -8.21 -2.31
C ASP A 96 1.40 -8.44 -3.60
N ARG A 97 0.99 -9.68 -3.87
CA ARG A 97 0.21 -10.01 -5.06
C ARG A 97 -1.08 -9.19 -5.14
N VAL A 98 -1.82 -9.11 -4.04
CA VAL A 98 -3.11 -8.42 -4.01
C VAL A 98 -2.92 -6.90 -4.01
N ILE A 99 -1.96 -6.39 -3.26
CA ILE A 99 -1.68 -4.94 -3.21
C ILE A 99 -1.34 -4.41 -4.60
N VAL A 100 -0.43 -5.07 -5.32
CA VAL A 100 -0.07 -4.69 -6.68
C VAL A 100 -1.27 -4.81 -7.61
N SER A 101 -2.07 -5.86 -7.46
CA SER A 101 -3.25 -6.09 -8.30
C SER A 101 -4.32 -5.03 -8.13
N HIS A 102 -4.50 -4.49 -6.92
CA HIS A 102 -5.40 -3.34 -6.71
C HIS A 102 -4.95 -2.13 -7.49
N ALA A 103 -3.66 -1.80 -7.44
CA ALA A 103 -3.11 -0.67 -8.19
C ALA A 103 -3.28 -0.89 -9.70
N LYS A 104 -3.01 -2.09 -10.19
CA LYS A 104 -3.18 -2.42 -11.60
C LYS A 104 -4.63 -2.30 -12.06
N ALA A 105 -5.56 -2.80 -11.26
CA ALA A 105 -6.99 -2.78 -11.61
C ALA A 105 -7.56 -1.36 -11.63
N ASN A 106 -6.97 -0.45 -10.88
CA ASN A 106 -7.40 0.95 -10.82
C ASN A 106 -6.61 1.81 -11.82
N GLY A 107 -6.69 1.43 -13.10
CA GLY A 107 -6.08 2.20 -14.18
C GLY A 107 -4.57 2.27 -14.13
N LEU A 108 -3.90 1.23 -13.65
CA LEU A 108 -2.45 1.20 -13.46
C LEU A 108 -1.98 2.37 -12.57
N SER A 109 -2.63 2.54 -11.44
CA SER A 109 -2.30 3.60 -10.49
C SER A 109 -0.88 3.42 -9.94
N PRO A 110 -0.20 4.53 -9.60
CA PRO A 110 1.06 4.44 -8.87
C PRO A 110 0.90 3.69 -7.55
N LEU A 111 1.93 2.91 -7.21
CA LEU A 111 2.06 2.25 -5.92
C LEU A 111 3.32 2.78 -5.25
N ILE A 112 3.17 3.39 -4.09
CA ILE A 112 4.30 3.94 -3.33
C ILE A 112 4.85 2.82 -2.46
N SER A 113 6.04 2.33 -2.78
CA SER A 113 6.65 1.18 -2.13
C SER A 113 8.16 1.22 -2.25
N SER A 114 8.85 0.85 -1.18
CA SER A 114 10.30 0.64 -1.17
C SER A 114 10.69 -0.79 -1.53
N ASP A 115 9.74 -1.70 -1.62
CA ASP A 115 10.01 -3.12 -1.83
C ASP A 115 10.69 -3.33 -3.18
N GLU A 116 11.86 -3.97 -3.15
CA GLU A 116 12.67 -4.16 -4.35
C GLU A 116 12.00 -5.06 -5.38
N ALA A 117 11.34 -6.13 -4.94
CA ALA A 117 10.65 -7.05 -5.84
C ALA A 117 9.45 -6.37 -6.53
N ILE A 118 8.69 -5.56 -5.79
CA ILE A 118 7.60 -4.77 -6.36
C ILE A 118 8.16 -3.78 -7.37
N ARG A 119 9.23 -3.06 -7.03
CA ARG A 119 9.85 -2.06 -7.91
C ARG A 119 10.34 -2.67 -9.22
N LYS A 120 10.84 -3.90 -9.18
CA LYS A 120 11.29 -4.62 -10.38
C LYS A 120 10.15 -5.10 -11.26
N ASN A 121 8.97 -5.35 -10.69
CA ASN A 121 7.88 -6.03 -11.39
C ASN A 121 6.65 -5.18 -11.65
N TYR A 122 6.54 -4.00 -11.04
CA TYR A 122 5.47 -3.06 -11.33
C TYR A 122 6.05 -1.72 -11.73
N VAL A 123 5.91 -1.38 -13.02
CA VAL A 123 6.53 -0.19 -13.62
C VAL A 123 6.03 1.11 -13.00
N LYS A 124 4.82 1.14 -12.43
CA LYS A 124 4.23 2.32 -11.80
C LYS A 124 4.57 2.43 -10.31
N THR A 125 5.55 1.70 -9.83
CA THR A 125 6.04 1.87 -8.46
C THR A 125 6.78 3.19 -8.33
N VAL A 126 6.49 3.92 -7.26
CA VAL A 126 7.13 5.20 -6.92
C VAL A 126 7.96 5.03 -5.65
N TRP A 127 9.22 5.40 -5.78
CA TRP A 127 10.12 5.40 -4.62
C TRP A 127 11.28 6.35 -4.80
#